data_ea6060fcb76abe541b73addce7b67d1f
#
_entry.id   ea6060fcb76abe541b73addce7b67d1f
#
_cell.length_a   1.000
_cell.length_b   1.000
_cell.length_c   1.000
_cell.angle_alpha   90.00
_cell.angle_beta   90.00
_cell.angle_gamma   90.00
#
_symmetry.space_group_name_H-M   'P 1'
#
loop_
_entity.id
_entity.type
_entity.pdbx_description
1 polymer ?
#
loop_
_entity_poly.entity_id
_entity_poly.type
_entity_poly.pdbx_seq_one_letter_code
_entity_poly.pdbx_strand_id
1 'polypeptide(L)'
;MRVLPLCLLALSLTGCSLMHKPYKPVEPFKQTTQTQPERSKPQTRPAPVKLYTNASDLVSKPFRDLGEVYGDDCQATMQSSPPNLNTARKRMQIRASAMKANAVLVHQCEIVSNAPGCYRQAVCQGSALKVSNQ
;
A
#
# COMPACT_ATOMS: atom_id res chain seq x y z
N MET A 1 0.54 66.66 1.84
CA MET A 1 -0.32 66.34 0.69
C MET A 1 0.28 65.20 -0.09
N ARG A 2 -0.15 64.00 0.13
CA ARG A 2 0.19 62.85 -0.74
C ARG A 2 -1.04 61.94 -0.80
N VAL A 3 -1.63 61.91 -1.96
CA VAL A 3 -2.85 61.20 -2.33
C VAL A 3 -2.51 59.71 -2.49
N LEU A 4 -3.17 58.86 -1.70
CA LEU A 4 -3.16 57.41 -1.91
C LEU A 4 -4.14 57.05 -3.02
N PRO A 5 -3.75 56.23 -4.01
CA PRO A 5 -4.70 55.65 -4.94
C PRO A 5 -5.35 54.38 -4.31
N LEU A 6 -6.67 54.42 -4.26
CA LEU A 6 -7.50 53.26 -3.97
C LEU A 6 -7.36 52.22 -5.09
N CYS A 7 -6.78 51.07 -4.76
CA CYS A 7 -6.89 49.90 -5.61
C CYS A 7 -8.22 49.19 -5.36
N LEU A 8 -9.16 49.36 -6.27
CA LEU A 8 -10.38 48.57 -6.37
C LEU A 8 -10.02 47.12 -6.83
N LEU A 9 -10.03 46.18 -5.90
CA LEU A 9 -10.01 44.77 -6.22
C LEU A 9 -11.41 44.34 -6.63
N ALA A 10 -11.59 44.12 -7.93
CA ALA A 10 -12.76 43.45 -8.48
C ALA A 10 -12.67 41.95 -8.21
N LEU A 11 -13.50 41.46 -7.29
CA LEU A 11 -13.74 40.04 -7.08
C LEU A 11 -14.63 39.50 -8.22
N SER A 12 -14.03 38.83 -9.17
CA SER A 12 -14.77 38.02 -10.16
C SER A 12 -15.19 36.68 -9.54
N LEU A 13 -16.43 36.59 -9.13
CA LEU A 13 -17.12 35.37 -8.75
C LEU A 13 -17.40 34.56 -10.02
N THR A 14 -16.52 33.60 -10.36
CA THR A 14 -16.83 32.58 -11.34
C THR A 14 -17.73 31.54 -10.69
N GLY A 15 -19.03 31.63 -10.99
CA GLY A 15 -20.01 30.64 -10.59
C GLY A 15 -19.77 29.31 -11.28
N CYS A 16 -19.56 28.25 -10.50
CA CYS A 16 -19.62 26.86 -10.99
C CYS A 16 -21.07 26.56 -11.39
N SER A 17 -21.32 26.47 -12.67
CA SER A 17 -22.56 25.90 -13.20
C SER A 17 -22.58 24.39 -12.85
N LEU A 18 -23.37 24.05 -11.85
CA LEU A 18 -23.81 22.68 -11.62
C LEU A 18 -24.68 22.26 -12.80
N MET A 19 -24.11 21.51 -13.73
CA MET A 19 -24.89 20.82 -14.72
C MET A 19 -25.78 19.79 -14.03
N HIS A 20 -27.01 20.17 -13.79
CA HIS A 20 -28.08 19.25 -13.42
C HIS A 20 -28.33 18.34 -14.63
N LYS A 21 -27.88 17.11 -14.55
CA LYS A 21 -28.32 16.07 -15.50
C LYS A 21 -29.80 15.82 -15.24
N PRO A 22 -30.67 15.91 -16.26
CA PRO A 22 -32.08 15.59 -16.08
C PRO A 22 -32.20 14.10 -15.66
N TYR A 23 -32.87 13.89 -14.54
CA TYR A 23 -33.26 12.58 -14.05
C TYR A 23 -34.16 11.91 -15.09
N LYS A 24 -33.69 10.81 -15.67
CA LYS A 24 -34.55 9.95 -16.49
C LYS A 24 -35.36 9.06 -15.56
N PRO A 25 -36.71 9.02 -15.71
CA PRO A 25 -37.52 8.08 -14.94
C PRO A 25 -37.08 6.65 -15.23
N VAL A 26 -36.89 5.89 -14.16
CA VAL A 26 -36.54 4.48 -14.23
C VAL A 26 -37.76 3.73 -14.76
N GLU A 27 -37.64 3.16 -15.98
CA GLU A 27 -38.63 2.21 -16.48
C GLU A 27 -38.68 0.95 -15.61
N PRO A 28 -39.85 0.34 -15.44
CA PRO A 28 -40.00 -0.82 -14.59
C PRO A 28 -39.20 -2.01 -15.12
N PHE A 29 -38.49 -2.62 -14.23
CA PHE A 29 -37.61 -3.76 -14.36
C PHE A 29 -38.24 -4.88 -15.21
N LYS A 30 -37.84 -5.02 -16.47
CA LYS A 30 -38.00 -6.27 -17.20
C LYS A 30 -36.83 -7.18 -16.79
N GLN A 31 -37.18 -8.22 -16.06
CA GLN A 31 -36.28 -9.35 -15.86
C GLN A 31 -35.84 -9.88 -17.22
N THR A 32 -34.60 -9.66 -17.56
CA THR A 32 -33.95 -10.34 -18.68
C THR A 32 -32.73 -11.04 -18.15
N THR A 33 -32.86 -12.36 -18.08
CA THR A 33 -31.81 -13.37 -18.29
C THR A 33 -30.45 -13.08 -17.66
N GLN A 34 -30.13 -13.90 -16.69
CA GLN A 34 -28.82 -14.16 -16.12
C GLN A 34 -27.68 -13.89 -17.10
N THR A 35 -27.04 -12.74 -16.93
CA THR A 35 -25.66 -12.59 -17.39
C THR A 35 -24.79 -13.30 -16.40
N GLN A 36 -24.29 -14.46 -16.81
CA GLN A 36 -23.28 -15.27 -16.14
C GLN A 36 -22.21 -14.34 -15.57
N PRO A 37 -21.84 -14.44 -14.30
CA PRO A 37 -20.78 -13.62 -13.76
C PRO A 37 -19.52 -13.91 -14.57
N GLU A 38 -18.99 -12.87 -15.19
CA GLU A 38 -17.71 -12.88 -15.84
C GLU A 38 -16.70 -13.49 -14.86
N ARG A 39 -16.23 -14.70 -15.19
CA ARG A 39 -15.24 -15.44 -14.43
C ARG A 39 -14.02 -14.52 -14.33
N SER A 40 -13.88 -13.82 -13.21
CA SER A 40 -12.68 -13.06 -12.90
C SER A 40 -11.47 -13.94 -13.21
N LYS A 41 -10.59 -13.43 -14.10
CA LYS A 41 -9.32 -14.09 -14.43
C LYS A 41 -8.69 -14.55 -13.12
N PRO A 42 -8.17 -15.77 -13.03
CA PRO A 42 -7.48 -16.22 -11.82
C PRO A 42 -6.41 -15.18 -11.48
N GLN A 43 -6.58 -14.46 -10.38
CA GLN A 43 -5.51 -13.65 -9.84
C GLN A 43 -4.38 -14.62 -9.53
N THR A 44 -3.37 -14.61 -10.38
CA THR A 44 -2.15 -15.37 -10.14
C THR A 44 -1.64 -14.91 -8.78
N ARG A 45 -1.73 -15.77 -7.78
CA ARG A 45 -1.17 -15.48 -6.46
C ARG A 45 0.30 -15.11 -6.68
N PRO A 46 0.76 -13.98 -6.10
CA PRO A 46 2.18 -13.65 -6.19
C PRO A 46 3.01 -14.87 -5.77
N ALA A 47 4.09 -15.14 -6.50
CA ALA A 47 4.98 -16.23 -6.15
C ALA A 47 5.41 -16.09 -4.67
N PRO A 48 5.46 -17.20 -3.92
CA PRO A 48 5.84 -17.14 -2.50
C PRO A 48 7.24 -16.57 -2.35
N VAL A 49 7.38 -15.60 -1.44
CA VAL A 49 8.67 -15.00 -1.10
C VAL A 49 9.20 -15.69 0.14
N LYS A 50 10.35 -16.35 0.03
CA LYS A 50 11.00 -17.05 1.13
C LYS A 50 11.74 -16.07 2.03
N LEU A 51 11.63 -16.24 3.35
CA LEU A 51 12.38 -15.47 4.33
C LEU A 51 13.66 -16.21 4.73
N TYR A 52 14.77 -15.48 4.70
CA TYR A 52 16.05 -15.91 5.24
C TYR A 52 16.40 -15.02 6.44
N THR A 53 16.79 -15.62 7.54
CA THR A 53 17.22 -14.89 8.75
C THR A 53 18.72 -14.87 8.92
N ASN A 54 19.44 -15.77 8.22
CA ASN A 54 20.88 -15.86 8.26
C ASN A 54 21.48 -15.68 6.86
N ALA A 55 22.43 -14.81 6.70
CA ALA A 55 23.15 -14.62 5.45
C ALA A 55 23.91 -15.86 5.00
N SER A 56 24.33 -16.70 5.96
CA SER A 56 25.00 -17.98 5.68
C SER A 56 24.16 -18.93 4.84
N ASP A 57 22.84 -18.87 4.93
CA ASP A 57 21.93 -19.70 4.15
C ASP A 57 21.95 -19.35 2.66
N LEU A 58 22.51 -18.22 2.30
CA LEU A 58 22.63 -17.70 0.92
C LEU A 58 24.05 -17.90 0.32
N VAL A 59 25.03 -18.34 1.10
CA VAL A 59 26.44 -18.43 0.66
C VAL A 59 26.61 -19.33 -0.58
N SER A 60 25.82 -20.43 -0.67
CA SER A 60 25.88 -21.36 -1.80
C SER A 60 24.83 -21.07 -2.89
N LYS A 61 24.08 -20.01 -2.75
CA LYS A 61 22.96 -19.67 -3.66
C LYS A 61 23.24 -18.35 -4.35
N PRO A 62 23.45 -18.34 -5.67
CA PRO A 62 23.56 -17.09 -6.40
C PRO A 62 22.28 -16.27 -6.25
N PHE A 63 22.42 -15.01 -5.94
CA PHE A 63 21.29 -14.07 -5.84
C PHE A 63 21.65 -12.69 -6.37
N ARG A 64 20.62 -11.95 -6.72
CA ARG A 64 20.72 -10.53 -7.05
C ARG A 64 19.97 -9.73 -6.00
N ASP A 65 20.58 -8.72 -5.44
CA ASP A 65 19.95 -7.77 -4.53
C ASP A 65 19.09 -6.78 -5.33
N LEU A 66 17.82 -6.67 -5.00
CA LEU A 66 16.85 -5.79 -5.64
C LEU A 66 16.61 -4.51 -4.84
N GLY A 67 17.22 -4.38 -3.68
CA GLY A 67 17.08 -3.24 -2.79
C GLY A 67 16.43 -3.56 -1.45
N GLU A 68 16.39 -2.55 -0.60
CA GLU A 68 15.78 -2.68 0.71
C GLU A 68 14.26 -2.75 0.64
N VAL A 69 13.69 -3.51 1.57
CA VAL A 69 12.25 -3.68 1.72
C VAL A 69 11.89 -3.67 3.20
N TYR A 70 10.76 -3.13 3.50
CA TYR A 70 10.24 -3.08 4.86
C TYR A 70 8.75 -3.44 4.89
N GLY A 71 8.28 -3.82 6.07
CA GLY A 71 6.87 -4.02 6.38
C GLY A 71 6.57 -3.54 7.78
N ASP A 72 5.38 -3.09 7.99
CA ASP A 72 4.97 -2.49 9.25
C ASP A 72 3.55 -2.85 9.63
N ASP A 73 3.25 -2.75 10.92
CA ASP A 73 1.90 -2.89 11.47
C ASP A 73 1.73 -1.88 12.59
N CYS A 74 0.83 -0.92 12.40
CA CYS A 74 0.63 0.23 13.27
C CYS A 74 -0.51 -0.01 14.26
N GLN A 75 -0.23 0.19 15.53
CA GLN A 75 -1.25 0.40 16.56
C GLN A 75 -1.51 1.91 16.67
N ALA A 76 -2.66 2.37 16.21
CA ALA A 76 -2.97 3.80 16.16
C ALA A 76 -3.17 4.41 17.56
N THR A 77 -3.86 3.70 18.45
CA THR A 77 -4.16 4.14 19.82
C THR A 77 -3.90 3.01 20.82
N MET A 78 -3.83 3.35 22.10
CA MET A 78 -3.67 2.35 23.17
C MET A 78 -4.82 1.30 23.17
N GLN A 79 -6.03 1.68 22.75
CA GLN A 79 -7.19 0.80 22.69
C GLN A 79 -7.25 -0.06 21.43
N SER A 80 -6.45 0.26 20.41
CA SER A 80 -6.35 -0.54 19.18
C SER A 80 -5.62 -1.85 19.43
N SER A 81 -5.80 -2.82 18.55
CA SER A 81 -5.07 -4.09 18.61
C SER A 81 -3.58 -3.85 18.63
N PRO A 82 -2.82 -4.61 19.46
CA PRO A 82 -1.36 -4.51 19.51
C PRO A 82 -0.72 -4.77 18.16
N PRO A 83 0.42 -4.13 17.86
CA PRO A 83 1.11 -4.36 16.59
C PRO A 83 1.68 -5.79 16.55
N ASN A 84 1.65 -6.40 15.37
CA ASN A 84 2.02 -7.80 15.17
C ASN A 84 3.19 -7.92 14.20
N LEU A 85 4.29 -8.52 14.67
CA LEU A 85 5.49 -8.76 13.84
C LEU A 85 5.23 -9.70 12.66
N ASN A 86 4.33 -10.66 12.79
CA ASN A 86 3.98 -11.54 11.66
C ASN A 86 3.25 -10.77 10.56
N THR A 87 2.40 -9.81 10.94
CA THR A 87 1.75 -8.92 9.97
C THR A 87 2.79 -8.04 9.27
N ALA A 88 3.73 -7.47 10.01
CA ALA A 88 4.83 -6.69 9.44
C ALA A 88 5.68 -7.52 8.46
N ARG A 89 6.03 -8.77 8.82
CA ARG A 89 6.74 -9.70 7.91
C ARG A 89 5.96 -9.98 6.64
N LYS A 90 4.67 -10.29 6.74
CA LYS A 90 3.82 -10.55 5.57
C LYS A 90 3.75 -9.34 4.64
N ARG A 91 3.60 -8.14 5.19
CA ARG A 91 3.61 -6.91 4.39
C ARG A 91 4.95 -6.67 3.71
N MET A 92 6.06 -6.96 4.39
CA MET A 92 7.39 -6.93 3.80
C MET A 92 7.52 -7.92 2.62
N GLN A 93 7.04 -9.16 2.78
CA GLN A 93 7.03 -10.16 1.71
C GLN A 93 6.18 -9.72 0.50
N ILE A 94 5.02 -9.11 0.74
CA ILE A 94 4.16 -8.59 -0.33
C ILE A 94 4.88 -7.47 -1.10
N ARG A 95 5.55 -6.55 -0.41
CA ARG A 95 6.34 -5.48 -1.03
C ARG A 95 7.52 -6.05 -1.83
N ALA A 96 8.22 -7.04 -1.30
CA ALA A 96 9.29 -7.73 -2.01
C ALA A 96 8.78 -8.44 -3.28
N SER A 97 7.63 -9.09 -3.20
CA SER A 97 6.99 -9.71 -4.37
C SER A 97 6.67 -8.69 -5.46
N ALA A 98 6.23 -7.48 -5.10
CA ALA A 98 5.99 -6.38 -6.04
C ALA A 98 7.29 -5.92 -6.73
N MET A 99 8.45 -6.08 -6.08
CA MET A 99 9.78 -5.84 -6.65
C MET A 99 10.29 -7.00 -7.51
N LYS A 100 9.49 -8.07 -7.72
CA LYS A 100 9.87 -9.31 -8.40
C LYS A 100 10.90 -10.15 -7.64
N ALA A 101 11.05 -9.93 -6.35
CA ALA A 101 11.83 -10.77 -5.46
C ALA A 101 11.16 -12.13 -5.24
N ASN A 102 11.96 -13.17 -5.00
CA ASN A 102 11.50 -14.48 -4.53
C ASN A 102 12.02 -14.81 -3.13
N ALA A 103 12.80 -13.91 -2.55
CA ALA A 103 13.33 -14.05 -1.19
C ALA A 103 13.51 -12.68 -0.53
N VAL A 104 13.55 -12.70 0.79
CA VAL A 104 13.98 -11.57 1.62
C VAL A 104 14.98 -12.08 2.65
N LEU A 105 16.14 -11.43 2.72
CA LEU A 105 17.03 -11.56 3.86
C LEU A 105 16.56 -10.56 4.92
N VAL A 106 16.02 -11.06 6.01
CA VAL A 106 15.52 -10.25 7.13
C VAL A 106 16.69 -9.73 7.94
N HIS A 107 16.78 -8.41 8.08
CA HIS A 107 17.80 -7.77 8.90
C HIS A 107 17.34 -7.59 10.34
N GLN A 108 16.12 -7.09 10.50
CA GLN A 108 15.59 -6.73 11.80
C GLN A 108 14.05 -6.77 11.79
N CYS A 109 13.49 -7.24 12.91
CA CYS A 109 12.07 -7.12 13.22
C CYS A 109 11.92 -6.71 14.68
N GLU A 110 11.26 -5.60 14.93
CA GLU A 110 11.08 -5.08 16.29
C GLU A 110 9.77 -4.32 16.46
N ILE A 111 9.38 -4.13 17.71
CA ILE A 111 8.27 -3.24 18.05
C ILE A 111 8.87 -1.95 18.58
N VAL A 112 8.55 -0.84 17.92
CA VAL A 112 9.00 0.50 18.29
C VAL A 112 7.85 1.30 18.90
N SER A 113 8.18 2.13 19.89
CA SER A 113 7.29 3.11 20.46
C SER A 113 7.56 4.49 19.83
N ASN A 114 6.59 5.39 19.92
CA ASN A 114 6.72 6.77 19.44
C ASN A 114 6.98 6.92 17.93
N ALA A 115 6.56 5.95 17.13
CA ALA A 115 6.55 6.15 15.68
C ALA A 115 5.53 7.22 15.28
N PRO A 116 5.83 8.10 14.32
CA PRO A 116 4.88 9.12 13.88
C PRO A 116 3.55 8.50 13.43
N GLY A 117 2.44 8.94 14.05
CA GLY A 117 1.09 8.45 13.74
C GLY A 117 0.72 7.09 14.35
N CYS A 118 1.61 6.45 15.10
CA CYS A 118 1.35 5.18 15.79
C CYS A 118 1.67 5.28 17.29
N TYR A 119 0.80 4.71 18.11
CA TYR A 119 1.11 4.52 19.53
C TYR A 119 2.27 3.54 19.72
N ARG A 120 2.21 2.41 19.00
CA ARG A 120 3.33 1.47 18.80
C ARG A 120 3.29 0.92 17.38
N GLN A 121 4.41 0.45 16.88
CA GLN A 121 4.53 -0.09 15.54
C GLN A 121 5.44 -1.31 15.52
N ALA A 122 5.00 -2.40 14.91
CA ALA A 122 5.87 -3.49 14.52
C ALA A 122 6.52 -3.14 13.18
N VAL A 123 7.83 -3.27 13.07
CA VAL A 123 8.60 -2.97 11.85
C VAL A 123 9.52 -4.13 11.54
N CYS A 124 9.51 -4.59 10.31
CA CYS A 124 10.51 -5.52 9.77
C CYS A 124 11.22 -4.87 8.59
N GLN A 125 12.53 -5.05 8.52
CA GLN A 125 13.40 -4.57 7.44
C GLN A 125 14.23 -5.70 6.89
N GLY A 126 14.55 -5.64 5.61
CA GLY A 126 15.38 -6.64 4.96
C GLY A 126 15.78 -6.25 3.55
N SER A 127 16.52 -7.13 2.90
CA SER A 127 16.88 -7.00 1.48
C SER A 127 16.00 -7.90 0.64
N ALA A 128 15.35 -7.32 -0.36
CA ALA A 128 14.61 -8.08 -1.37
C ALA A 128 15.60 -8.71 -2.36
N LEU A 129 15.51 -10.02 -2.55
CA LEU A 129 16.46 -10.79 -3.34
C LEU A 129 15.78 -11.57 -4.45
N LYS A 130 16.48 -11.71 -5.56
CA LYS A 130 16.19 -12.70 -6.60
C LYS A 130 17.21 -13.81 -6.49
N VAL A 131 16.83 -14.92 -5.89
CA VAL A 131 17.69 -16.09 -5.72
C VAL A 131 17.48 -17.04 -6.89
N SER A 132 18.58 -17.48 -7.50
CA SER A 132 18.57 -18.53 -8.51
C SER A 132 18.49 -19.90 -7.83
N ASN A 133 17.76 -20.84 -8.40
CA ASN A 133 17.64 -22.21 -7.90
C ASN A 133 17.03 -22.31 -6.48
N GLN A 134 15.91 -21.70 -6.32
CA GLN A 134 15.05 -21.95 -5.15
C GLN A 134 14.18 -23.17 -5.36
#